data_bd85438c8d889bd864ba0cf4eda16cab
#
_entry.id   bd85438c8d889bd864ba0cf4eda16cab
#
_cell.length_a   1.000
_cell.length_b   1.000
_cell.length_c   1.000
_cell.angle_alpha   90.00
_cell.angle_beta   90.00
_cell.angle_gamma   90.00
#
_symmetry.space_group_name_H-M   'P 1'
#
loop_
_entity.id
_entity.type
_entity.pdbx_description
1 polymer ?
#
loop_
_entity_poly.entity_id
_entity_poly.type
_entity_poly.pdbx_seq_one_letter_code
_entity_poly.pdbx_strand_id
1 'polypeptide(L)'
;THHMKTKINKITDDSNNEIFISKINISEIVDVKSKIINNDSTITYDFDEMKKMINKSTSSENYNYYKIPGIKEQDVVEVIYTVKRDFNFNGNKIIEESYPILSSKFILIENKFKSNIKIYNSFNSLVEDTLIDGKKSKLINFKNLDATSNEQYSTPIANKIKVSYQCYENREDVLQTEYWNNLVQNLSELFFPGSINPKANELFN
;
A
#
# COMPACT_ATOMS: atom_id res chain seq x y z
N THR A 1 -2.59 7.04 -1.37
CA THR A 1 -2.04 7.53 -2.65
C THR A 1 -0.83 6.71 -3.03
N HIS A 2 -0.72 6.35 -4.30
CA HIS A 2 0.43 5.69 -4.89
C HIS A 2 1.01 6.60 -5.97
N HIS A 3 2.32 6.70 -6.01
CA HIS A 3 3.06 7.45 -7.02
C HIS A 3 4.15 6.55 -7.59
N MET A 4 4.17 6.40 -8.90
CA MET A 4 5.14 5.59 -9.63
C MET A 4 5.73 6.41 -10.77
N LYS A 5 7.03 6.28 -10.98
CA LYS A 5 7.75 6.88 -12.10
C LYS A 5 8.66 5.84 -12.72
N THR A 6 8.42 5.51 -13.97
CA THR A 6 9.10 4.43 -14.69
C THR A 6 9.68 4.92 -15.99
N LYS A 7 10.94 4.61 -16.26
CA LYS A 7 11.58 4.82 -17.56
C LYS A 7 11.31 3.61 -18.45
N ILE A 8 10.84 3.85 -19.65
CA ILE A 8 10.55 2.82 -20.65
C ILE A 8 11.81 2.57 -21.48
N ASN A 9 12.55 1.52 -21.18
CA ASN A 9 13.78 1.21 -21.89
C ASN A 9 13.53 0.52 -23.24
N LYS A 10 12.51 -0.32 -23.30
CA LYS A 10 12.12 -1.07 -24.52
C LYS A 10 10.63 -1.38 -24.48
N ILE A 11 9.99 -1.26 -25.62
CA ILE A 11 8.60 -1.70 -25.83
C ILE A 11 8.65 -3.07 -26.51
N THR A 12 8.32 -4.11 -25.78
CA THR A 12 8.31 -5.50 -26.29
C THR A 12 6.94 -5.93 -26.77
N ASP A 13 5.90 -5.34 -26.18
CA ASP A 13 4.49 -5.61 -26.50
C ASP A 13 3.59 -4.46 -26.01
N ASP A 14 2.28 -4.60 -26.22
CA ASP A 14 1.28 -3.62 -25.79
C ASP A 14 1.16 -3.49 -24.27
N SER A 15 1.69 -4.42 -23.48
CA SER A 15 1.57 -4.40 -22.03
C SER A 15 2.35 -3.26 -21.35
N ASN A 16 3.41 -2.76 -22.01
CA ASN A 16 4.18 -1.62 -21.51
C ASN A 16 3.39 -0.30 -21.47
N ASN A 17 2.24 -0.25 -22.15
CA ASN A 17 1.38 0.91 -22.23
C ASN A 17 0.19 0.82 -21.26
N GLU A 18 0.14 -0.21 -20.43
CA GLU A 18 -0.97 -0.43 -19.52
C GLU A 18 -0.57 -0.18 -18.07
N ILE A 19 -1.39 0.59 -17.37
CA ILE A 19 -1.32 0.76 -15.93
C ILE A 19 -2.34 -0.15 -15.27
N PHE A 20 -1.88 -0.92 -14.33
CA PHE A 20 -2.69 -1.85 -13.56
C PHE A 20 -3.01 -1.28 -12.18
N ILE A 21 -4.30 -1.20 -11.84
CA ILE A 21 -4.77 -0.83 -10.49
C ILE A 21 -5.68 -1.94 -9.95
N SER A 22 -5.23 -2.61 -8.88
CA SER A 22 -6.05 -3.60 -8.18
C SER A 22 -7.18 -2.91 -7.44
N LYS A 23 -8.40 -3.44 -7.59
CA LYS A 23 -9.60 -3.01 -6.85
C LYS A 23 -9.90 -3.88 -5.62
N ILE A 24 -9.09 -4.87 -5.35
CA ILE A 24 -9.28 -5.76 -4.20
C ILE A 24 -9.18 -4.94 -2.90
N ASN A 25 -10.23 -5.02 -2.08
CA ASN A 25 -10.37 -4.23 -0.85
C ASN A 25 -10.32 -2.71 -1.07
N ILE A 26 -10.72 -2.25 -2.24
CA ILE A 26 -10.87 -0.84 -2.57
C ILE A 26 -12.36 -0.54 -2.72
N SER A 27 -12.86 0.43 -1.94
CA SER A 27 -14.24 0.92 -2.08
C SER A 27 -14.37 1.90 -3.25
N GLU A 28 -13.30 2.66 -3.55
CA GLU A 28 -13.34 3.70 -4.57
C GLU A 28 -11.94 4.03 -5.10
N ILE A 29 -11.80 4.28 -6.41
CA ILE A 29 -10.65 4.96 -7.00
C ILE A 29 -11.00 6.45 -7.05
N VAL A 30 -10.36 7.23 -6.17
CA VAL A 30 -10.65 8.66 -5.98
C VAL A 30 -10.05 9.51 -7.10
N ASP A 31 -8.83 9.18 -7.51
CA ASP A 31 -8.10 9.94 -8.53
C ASP A 31 -7.07 9.04 -9.24
N VAL A 32 -6.88 9.25 -10.53
CA VAL A 32 -5.82 8.64 -11.34
C VAL A 32 -5.34 9.67 -12.33
N LYS A 33 -4.04 9.93 -12.35
CA LYS A 33 -3.41 10.82 -13.30
C LYS A 33 -2.18 10.16 -13.88
N SER A 34 -1.88 10.43 -15.13
CA SER A 34 -0.63 10.02 -15.74
C SER A 34 0.03 11.14 -16.50
N LYS A 35 1.35 11.00 -16.66
CA LYS A 35 2.18 11.98 -17.32
C LYS A 35 3.26 11.26 -18.12
N ILE A 36 3.36 11.56 -19.40
CA ILE A 36 4.44 11.09 -20.26
C ILE A 36 5.43 12.24 -20.41
N ILE A 37 6.66 11.98 -20.08
CA ILE A 37 7.76 12.95 -20.17
C ILE A 37 8.76 12.40 -21.18
N ASN A 38 8.96 13.10 -22.26
CA ASN A 38 10.02 12.88 -23.23
C ASN A 38 10.97 14.08 -23.31
N ASN A 39 11.96 14.02 -24.18
CA ASN A 39 12.98 15.09 -24.28
C ASN A 39 12.38 16.44 -24.69
N ASP A 40 11.31 16.44 -25.47
CA ASP A 40 10.78 17.63 -26.16
C ASP A 40 9.45 18.13 -25.59
N SER A 41 8.72 17.25 -24.88
CA SER A 41 7.37 17.56 -24.43
C SER A 41 6.95 16.77 -23.19
N THR A 42 5.86 17.23 -22.62
CA THR A 42 5.17 16.54 -21.53
C THR A 42 3.68 16.46 -21.85
N ILE A 43 3.15 15.28 -21.85
CA ILE A 43 1.72 15.01 -22.04
C ILE A 43 1.15 14.59 -20.68
N THR A 44 0.08 15.24 -20.23
CA THR A 44 -0.59 14.93 -18.97
C THR A 44 -2.01 14.50 -19.24
N TYR A 45 -2.45 13.44 -18.61
CA TYR A 45 -3.83 12.93 -18.62
C TYR A 45 -4.42 13.05 -17.22
N ASP A 46 -5.55 13.74 -17.12
CA ASP A 46 -6.30 13.88 -15.87
C ASP A 46 -7.21 12.66 -15.59
N PHE A 47 -7.96 12.73 -14.50
CA PHE A 47 -8.83 11.62 -14.09
C PHE A 47 -9.94 11.30 -15.09
N ASP A 48 -10.52 12.30 -15.72
CA ASP A 48 -11.62 12.08 -16.67
C ASP A 48 -11.12 11.52 -17.99
N GLU A 49 -9.94 11.92 -18.41
CA GLU A 49 -9.25 11.33 -19.56
C GLU A 49 -8.84 9.89 -19.26
N MET A 50 -8.26 9.63 -18.08
CA MET A 50 -7.88 8.29 -17.66
C MET A 50 -9.07 7.33 -17.58
N LYS A 51 -10.25 7.78 -17.13
CA LYS A 51 -11.48 6.97 -17.15
C LYS A 51 -11.84 6.47 -18.56
N LYS A 52 -11.61 7.28 -19.58
CA LYS A 52 -11.88 6.91 -20.99
C LYS A 52 -10.88 5.88 -21.52
N MET A 53 -9.71 5.79 -20.90
CA MET A 53 -8.62 4.88 -21.28
C MET A 53 -8.72 3.50 -20.63
N ILE A 54 -9.79 3.22 -19.88
CA ILE A 54 -9.99 1.90 -19.27
C ILE A 54 -10.14 0.85 -20.38
N ASN A 55 -9.23 -0.10 -20.40
CA ASN A 55 -9.30 -1.24 -21.29
C ASN A 55 -10.35 -2.23 -20.79
N LYS A 56 -11.55 -2.17 -21.34
CA LYS A 56 -12.68 -2.99 -20.92
C LYS A 56 -12.48 -4.48 -21.19
N SER A 57 -11.64 -4.84 -22.15
CA SER A 57 -11.39 -6.25 -22.49
C SER A 57 -10.50 -6.97 -21.48
N THR A 58 -9.59 -6.23 -20.82
CA THR A 58 -8.66 -6.75 -19.81
C THR A 58 -9.10 -6.41 -18.39
N SER A 59 -9.93 -5.38 -18.21
CA SER A 59 -10.45 -4.98 -16.89
C SER A 59 -11.52 -5.95 -16.38
N SER A 60 -11.56 -6.15 -15.05
CA SER A 60 -12.53 -7.01 -14.37
C SER A 60 -13.10 -6.31 -13.14
N GLU A 61 -13.97 -6.97 -12.38
CA GLU A 61 -14.45 -6.45 -11.09
C GLU A 61 -13.30 -6.15 -10.12
N ASN A 62 -12.22 -6.93 -10.19
CA ASN A 62 -11.09 -6.83 -9.28
C ASN A 62 -9.95 -5.94 -9.76
N TYR A 63 -9.95 -5.54 -11.05
CA TYR A 63 -8.83 -4.85 -11.65
C TYR A 63 -9.27 -3.84 -12.71
N ASN A 64 -8.62 -2.67 -12.73
CA ASN A 64 -8.69 -1.73 -13.84
C ASN A 64 -7.34 -1.68 -14.55
N TYR A 65 -7.39 -1.81 -15.87
CA TYR A 65 -6.27 -1.57 -16.77
C TYR A 65 -6.51 -0.28 -17.54
N TYR A 66 -5.56 0.64 -17.49
CA TYR A 66 -5.61 1.91 -18.19
C TYR A 66 -4.58 1.87 -19.31
N LYS A 67 -5.02 1.91 -20.55
CA LYS A 67 -4.13 1.94 -21.72
C LYS A 67 -3.76 3.39 -22.03
N ILE A 68 -2.49 3.77 -21.79
CA ILE A 68 -2.00 5.11 -22.05
C ILE A 68 -1.46 5.17 -23.48
N PRO A 69 -2.02 6.02 -24.36
CA PRO A 69 -1.55 6.11 -25.73
C PRO A 69 -0.26 6.94 -25.82
N GLY A 70 0.52 6.68 -26.87
CA GLY A 70 1.64 7.54 -27.25
C GLY A 70 2.94 7.35 -26.49
N ILE A 71 3.03 6.34 -25.62
CA ILE A 71 4.29 5.98 -24.95
C ILE A 71 5.29 5.44 -25.97
N LYS A 72 6.53 5.94 -25.90
CA LYS A 72 7.66 5.52 -26.75
C LYS A 72 8.82 5.01 -25.89
N GLU A 73 9.76 4.33 -26.55
CA GLU A 73 11.04 3.99 -25.90
C GLU A 73 11.76 5.24 -25.43
N GLN A 74 12.41 5.14 -24.28
CA GLN A 74 13.11 6.22 -23.56
C GLN A 74 12.19 7.24 -22.87
N ASP A 75 10.88 7.21 -23.08
CA ASP A 75 9.95 8.05 -22.31
C ASP A 75 9.97 7.68 -20.82
N VAL A 76 9.63 8.66 -20.00
CA VAL A 76 9.38 8.46 -18.58
C VAL A 76 7.88 8.58 -18.34
N VAL A 77 7.28 7.52 -17.84
CA VAL A 77 5.87 7.50 -17.46
C VAL A 77 5.74 7.69 -15.96
N GLU A 78 5.02 8.71 -15.57
CA GLU A 78 4.68 9.02 -14.18
C GLU A 78 3.20 8.78 -13.97
N VAL A 79 2.86 8.04 -12.92
CA VAL A 79 1.48 7.70 -12.55
C VAL A 79 1.25 8.00 -11.08
N ILE A 80 0.17 8.71 -10.82
CA ILE A 80 -0.30 8.96 -9.45
C ILE A 80 -1.74 8.49 -9.37
N TYR A 81 -2.06 7.65 -8.40
CA TYR A 81 -3.44 7.30 -8.11
C TYR A 81 -3.73 7.27 -6.61
N THR A 82 -4.96 7.62 -6.28
CA THR A 82 -5.48 7.61 -4.92
C THR A 82 -6.69 6.69 -4.84
N VAL A 83 -6.66 5.80 -3.88
CA VAL A 83 -7.74 4.85 -3.62
C VAL A 83 -8.25 5.02 -2.19
N LYS A 84 -9.56 4.85 -2.03
CA LYS A 84 -10.20 4.72 -0.74
C LYS A 84 -10.39 3.24 -0.45
N ARG A 85 -10.03 2.82 0.74
CA ARG A 85 -10.20 1.45 1.23
C ARG A 85 -11.03 1.49 2.50
N ASP A 86 -11.71 0.41 2.79
CA ASP A 86 -12.28 0.22 4.10
C ASP A 86 -11.16 0.24 5.14
N PHE A 87 -11.47 0.82 6.29
CA PHE A 87 -10.48 0.95 7.34
C PHE A 87 -10.05 -0.43 7.81
N ASN A 88 -8.75 -0.65 7.82
CA ASN A 88 -8.15 -1.85 8.38
C ASN A 88 -7.02 -1.42 9.32
N PHE A 89 -7.06 -1.93 10.54
CA PHE A 89 -6.03 -1.67 11.54
C PHE A 89 -4.65 -2.21 11.17
N ASN A 90 -4.60 -3.16 10.25
CA ASN A 90 -3.37 -3.79 9.80
C ASN A 90 -3.23 -3.73 8.29
N GLY A 91 -2.01 -3.65 7.81
CA GLY A 91 -1.73 -3.74 6.39
C GLY A 91 -0.30 -4.14 6.10
N ASN A 92 -0.12 -4.61 4.87
CA ASN A 92 1.19 -4.95 4.35
C ASN A 92 1.40 -4.30 2.98
N LYS A 93 2.62 -3.86 2.71
CA LYS A 93 3.05 -3.40 1.39
C LYS A 93 4.35 -4.08 1.02
N ILE A 94 4.35 -4.79 -0.10
CA ILE A 94 5.57 -5.30 -0.74
C ILE A 94 6.21 -4.13 -1.48
N ILE A 95 7.51 -3.97 -1.32
CA ILE A 95 8.28 -2.85 -1.87
C ILE A 95 9.01 -3.26 -3.14
N GLU A 96 9.53 -4.50 -3.20
CA GLU A 96 10.25 -5.01 -4.35
C GLU A 96 9.33 -5.46 -5.48
N GLU A 97 9.80 -5.25 -6.70
CA GLU A 97 9.10 -5.60 -7.94
C GLU A 97 9.99 -6.51 -8.82
N SER A 98 9.46 -6.96 -9.93
CA SER A 98 10.22 -7.74 -10.92
C SER A 98 11.21 -6.91 -11.76
N TYR A 99 11.33 -5.63 -11.47
CA TYR A 99 12.26 -4.69 -12.09
C TYR A 99 13.02 -3.91 -11.01
N PRO A 100 14.23 -3.38 -11.31
CA PRO A 100 15.01 -2.62 -10.34
C PRO A 100 14.30 -1.32 -9.94
N ILE A 101 14.40 -0.97 -8.66
CA ILE A 101 13.82 0.27 -8.12
C ILE A 101 14.94 1.18 -7.63
N LEU A 102 15.12 2.32 -8.28
CA LEU A 102 16.14 3.30 -7.89
C LEU A 102 15.82 3.93 -6.54
N SER A 103 14.56 4.28 -6.31
CA SER A 103 14.11 4.85 -5.05
C SER A 103 12.63 4.53 -4.81
N SER A 104 12.31 4.14 -3.59
CA SER A 104 10.93 3.97 -3.12
C SER A 104 10.77 4.62 -1.76
N LYS A 105 9.61 5.23 -1.52
CA LYS A 105 9.24 5.79 -0.23
C LYS A 105 7.92 5.19 0.24
N PHE A 106 7.90 4.73 1.46
CA PHE A 106 6.67 4.40 2.15
C PHE A 106 6.39 5.46 3.20
N ILE A 107 5.20 6.03 3.17
CA ILE A 107 4.77 7.07 4.09
C ILE A 107 3.46 6.64 4.72
N LEU A 108 3.42 6.62 6.04
CA LEU A 108 2.20 6.42 6.81
C LEU A 108 1.90 7.68 7.62
N ILE A 109 0.84 8.38 7.23
CA ILE A 109 0.40 9.60 7.92
C ILE A 109 -0.56 9.20 9.03
N GLU A 110 -0.20 9.51 10.27
CA GLU A 110 -1.03 9.28 11.45
C GLU A 110 -2.05 10.42 11.57
N ASN A 111 -3.32 10.06 11.70
CA ASN A 111 -4.39 11.05 11.91
C ASN A 111 -4.97 10.88 13.32
N LYS A 112 -5.94 9.96 13.48
CA LYS A 112 -6.58 9.64 14.77
C LYS A 112 -5.91 8.46 15.47
N PHE A 113 -5.15 7.67 14.72
CA PHE A 113 -4.54 6.44 15.21
C PHE A 113 -3.03 6.60 15.26
N LYS A 114 -2.41 6.05 16.27
CA LYS A 114 -0.97 5.78 16.30
C LYS A 114 -0.67 4.56 15.45
N SER A 115 0.55 4.45 14.97
CA SER A 115 0.96 3.30 14.16
C SER A 115 2.26 2.68 14.66
N ASN A 116 2.34 1.37 14.51
CA ASN A 116 3.57 0.62 14.62
C ASN A 116 3.94 0.06 13.24
N ILE A 117 5.20 0.16 12.86
CA ILE A 117 5.70 -0.32 11.57
C ILE A 117 6.82 -1.32 11.80
N LYS A 118 6.78 -2.41 11.04
CA LYS A 118 7.82 -3.42 11.00
C LYS A 118 8.26 -3.65 9.55
N ILE A 119 9.58 -3.64 9.34
CA ILE A 119 10.19 -3.91 8.04
C ILE A 119 10.74 -5.33 8.08
N TYR A 120 10.45 -6.11 7.06
CA TYR A 120 10.96 -7.47 6.88
C TYR A 120 11.89 -7.52 5.67
N ASN A 121 12.92 -8.35 5.78
CA ASN A 121 13.89 -8.63 4.71
C ASN A 121 14.68 -7.40 4.22
N SER A 122 14.79 -6.36 5.05
CA SER A 122 15.65 -5.21 4.78
C SER A 122 16.51 -4.92 5.99
N PHE A 123 17.83 -4.90 5.78
CA PHE A 123 18.81 -4.69 6.85
C PHE A 123 19.20 -3.21 7.03
N ASN A 124 18.95 -2.38 6.00
CA ASN A 124 19.46 -1.00 5.94
C ASN A 124 18.36 0.07 5.97
N SER A 125 17.10 -0.33 6.15
CA SER A 125 15.99 0.63 6.14
C SER A 125 15.52 0.89 7.57
N LEU A 126 15.42 2.16 7.92
CA LEU A 126 14.94 2.64 9.22
C LEU A 126 13.59 3.33 9.07
N VAL A 127 12.78 3.26 10.12
CA VAL A 127 11.54 4.03 10.24
C VAL A 127 11.90 5.37 10.87
N GLU A 128 11.64 6.44 10.16
CA GLU A 128 11.87 7.82 10.61
C GLU A 128 10.53 8.45 11.01
N ASP A 129 10.46 9.02 12.20
CA ASP A 129 9.33 9.85 12.61
C ASP A 129 9.50 11.27 12.04
N THR A 130 8.47 11.79 11.39
CA THR A 130 8.50 13.09 10.71
C THR A 130 7.14 13.80 10.78
N LEU A 131 7.08 15.01 10.28
CA LEU A 131 5.83 15.76 10.10
C LEU A 131 5.61 16.00 8.60
N ILE A 132 4.41 15.66 8.12
CA ILE A 132 3.97 15.95 6.76
C ILE A 132 2.65 16.71 6.86
N ASP A 133 2.63 17.92 6.32
CA ASP A 133 1.50 18.84 6.42
C ASP A 133 0.99 19.01 7.88
N GLY A 134 1.94 19.09 8.82
CA GLY A 134 1.65 19.23 10.25
C GLY A 134 1.15 17.96 10.95
N LYS A 135 1.04 16.83 10.25
CA LYS A 135 0.61 15.54 10.81
C LYS A 135 1.80 14.66 11.11
N LYS A 136 1.76 13.98 12.26
CA LYS A 136 2.74 12.95 12.61
C LYS A 136 2.74 11.88 11.52
N SER A 137 3.89 11.50 11.07
CA SER A 137 4.06 10.57 9.96
C SER A 137 5.28 9.70 10.18
N LYS A 138 5.22 8.49 9.65
CA LYS A 138 6.35 7.56 9.60
C LYS A 138 6.82 7.43 8.16
N LEU A 139 8.10 7.65 7.95
CA LEU A 139 8.75 7.61 6.64
C LEU A 139 9.77 6.46 6.61
N ILE A 140 9.78 5.72 5.51
CA ILE A 140 10.81 4.74 5.20
C ILE A 140 11.31 5.01 3.78
N ASN A 141 12.62 5.11 3.63
CA ASN A 141 13.28 5.29 2.36
C ASN A 141 13.99 4.01 1.94
N PHE A 142 13.76 3.57 0.71
CA PHE A 142 14.47 2.47 0.08
C PHE A 142 15.20 2.99 -1.15
N LYS A 143 16.42 2.52 -1.39
CA LYS A 143 17.23 2.93 -2.54
C LYS A 143 17.92 1.74 -3.17
N ASN A 144 18.05 1.77 -4.49
CA ASN A 144 18.82 0.80 -5.27
C ASN A 144 18.40 -0.64 -4.96
N LEU A 145 17.11 -0.91 -5.04
CA LEU A 145 16.59 -2.26 -4.89
C LEU A 145 16.75 -3.00 -6.22
N ASP A 146 17.32 -4.18 -6.15
CA ASP A 146 17.45 -5.07 -7.30
C ASP A 146 16.10 -5.65 -7.71
N ALA A 147 15.97 -6.06 -8.97
CA ALA A 147 14.83 -6.80 -9.43
C ALA A 147 14.75 -8.16 -8.71
N THR A 148 13.58 -8.53 -8.22
CA THR A 148 13.38 -9.88 -7.68
C THR A 148 13.16 -10.87 -8.80
N SER A 149 14.01 -11.91 -8.88
CA SER A 149 13.80 -13.05 -9.75
C SER A 149 12.84 -14.06 -9.09
N ASN A 150 12.00 -14.69 -9.87
CA ASN A 150 11.26 -15.86 -9.41
C ASN A 150 12.25 -17.05 -9.41
N GLU A 151 12.77 -17.37 -8.25
CA GLU A 151 13.57 -18.58 -8.08
C GLU A 151 12.64 -19.80 -8.07
N GLN A 152 13.03 -20.80 -8.84
CA GLN A 152 12.32 -22.07 -8.87
C GLN A 152 12.39 -22.70 -7.45
N TYR A 153 11.26 -23.12 -6.91
CA TYR A 153 11.10 -23.68 -5.55
C TYR A 153 11.22 -22.67 -4.39
N SER A 154 11.30 -21.37 -4.63
CA SER A 154 11.17 -20.36 -3.56
C SER A 154 9.73 -19.91 -3.39
N THR A 155 9.41 -19.37 -2.21
CA THR A 155 8.16 -18.63 -2.00
C THR A 155 8.45 -17.15 -2.32
N PRO A 156 8.19 -16.67 -3.56
CA PRO A 156 8.70 -15.37 -4.03
C PRO A 156 8.32 -14.20 -3.13
N ILE A 157 7.15 -14.30 -2.46
CA ILE A 157 6.62 -13.25 -1.58
C ILE A 157 7.32 -13.26 -0.21
N ALA A 158 7.78 -14.41 0.28
CA ALA A 158 8.37 -14.53 1.61
C ALA A 158 9.71 -13.79 1.73
N ASN A 159 10.48 -13.77 0.65
CA ASN A 159 11.82 -13.18 0.60
C ASN A 159 11.82 -11.70 0.21
N LYS A 160 10.68 -11.16 -0.24
CA LYS A 160 10.58 -9.74 -0.64
C LYS A 160 10.60 -8.79 0.55
N ILE A 161 11.18 -7.61 0.35
CA ILE A 161 11.08 -6.52 1.32
C ILE A 161 9.62 -6.16 1.50
N LYS A 162 9.16 -6.25 2.74
CA LYS A 162 7.77 -6.00 3.12
C LYS A 162 7.71 -5.03 4.29
N VAL A 163 6.89 -4.00 4.14
CA VAL A 163 6.48 -3.11 5.22
C VAL A 163 5.14 -3.60 5.77
N SER A 164 5.10 -3.93 7.04
CA SER A 164 3.88 -4.26 7.78
C SER A 164 3.57 -3.12 8.74
N TYR A 165 2.33 -2.69 8.80
CA TYR A 165 1.90 -1.66 9.74
C TYR A 165 0.66 -2.10 10.51
N GLN A 166 0.56 -1.62 11.73
CA GLN A 166 -0.58 -1.79 12.61
C GLN A 166 -0.96 -0.43 13.17
N CYS A 167 -2.23 -0.07 13.01
CA CYS A 167 -2.81 1.14 13.58
C CYS A 167 -3.58 0.80 14.84
N TYR A 168 -3.52 1.66 15.84
CA TYR A 168 -4.24 1.51 17.10
C TYR A 168 -4.69 2.87 17.62
N GLU A 169 -5.82 2.90 18.32
CA GLU A 169 -6.29 4.12 18.96
C GLU A 169 -5.30 4.57 20.03
N ASN A 170 -5.01 5.87 20.02
CA ASN A 170 -4.24 6.47 21.11
C ASN A 170 -5.16 6.64 22.32
N ARG A 171 -5.26 5.62 23.14
CA ARG A 171 -6.00 5.66 24.40
C ARG A 171 -5.02 5.99 25.52
N GLU A 172 -4.55 7.24 25.58
CA GLU A 172 -3.70 7.68 26.68
C GLU A 172 -4.42 7.65 28.04
N ASP A 173 -5.77 7.63 28.01
CA ASP A 173 -6.63 7.74 29.20
C ASP A 173 -7.22 6.40 29.68
N VAL A 174 -7.02 5.29 28.94
CA VAL A 174 -7.55 3.99 29.34
C VAL A 174 -6.47 3.24 30.11
N LEU A 175 -6.72 2.95 31.40
CA LEU A 175 -5.86 2.10 32.20
C LEU A 175 -5.62 0.78 31.46
N GLN A 176 -4.37 0.31 31.43
CA GLN A 176 -3.97 -0.90 30.73
C GLN A 176 -4.85 -2.11 31.11
N THR A 177 -5.29 -2.15 32.36
CA THR A 177 -6.22 -3.16 32.90
C THR A 177 -7.58 -3.12 32.21
N GLU A 178 -8.13 -1.93 31.95
CA GLU A 178 -9.43 -1.78 31.29
C GLU A 178 -9.36 -2.19 29.81
N TYR A 179 -8.25 -1.90 29.14
CA TYR A 179 -8.00 -2.40 27.79
C TYR A 179 -8.01 -3.93 27.71
N TRP A 180 -7.26 -4.59 28.61
CA TRP A 180 -7.18 -6.04 28.64
C TRP A 180 -8.52 -6.68 29.01
N ASN A 181 -9.26 -6.10 29.94
CA ASN A 181 -10.60 -6.58 30.32
C ASN A 181 -11.57 -6.51 29.14
N ASN A 182 -11.59 -5.38 28.40
CA ASN A 182 -12.43 -5.25 27.22
C ASN A 182 -12.02 -6.20 26.09
N LEU A 183 -10.71 -6.43 25.90
CA LEU A 183 -10.22 -7.38 24.90
C LEU A 183 -10.63 -8.82 25.24
N VAL A 184 -10.44 -9.22 26.50
CA VAL A 184 -10.83 -10.55 27.00
C VAL A 184 -12.34 -10.76 26.88
N GLN A 185 -13.14 -9.75 27.22
CA GLN A 185 -14.59 -9.82 27.09
C GLN A 185 -15.00 -9.99 25.61
N ASN A 186 -14.47 -9.17 24.72
CA ASN A 186 -14.76 -9.26 23.28
C ASN A 186 -14.33 -10.61 22.68
N LEU A 187 -13.18 -11.14 23.07
CA LEU A 187 -12.72 -12.46 22.65
C LEU A 187 -13.61 -13.58 23.22
N SER A 188 -14.02 -13.44 24.49
CA SER A 188 -14.94 -14.40 25.12
C SER A 188 -16.30 -14.45 24.41
N GLU A 189 -16.86 -13.30 24.06
CA GLU A 189 -18.11 -13.22 23.30
C GLU A 189 -17.97 -13.80 21.87
N LEU A 190 -16.81 -13.63 21.25
CA LEU A 190 -16.55 -14.15 19.91
C LEU A 190 -16.40 -15.69 19.88
N PHE A 191 -15.69 -16.25 20.86
CA PHE A 191 -15.41 -17.68 20.91
C PHE A 191 -16.44 -18.49 21.69
N PHE A 192 -17.19 -17.85 22.59
CA PHE A 192 -18.18 -18.49 23.45
C PHE A 192 -19.48 -17.68 23.48
N PRO A 193 -20.17 -17.52 22.34
CA PRO A 193 -21.39 -16.73 22.31
C PRO A 193 -22.44 -17.35 23.26
N GLY A 194 -22.83 -16.58 24.26
CA GLY A 194 -23.84 -16.97 25.26
C GLY A 194 -23.29 -17.55 26.57
N SER A 195 -21.98 -17.69 26.74
CA SER A 195 -21.38 -18.11 28.02
C SER A 195 -20.59 -16.94 28.65
N ILE A 196 -21.27 -16.01 29.25
CA ILE A 196 -20.61 -15.12 30.25
C ILE A 196 -20.33 -16.01 31.46
N ASN A 197 -19.12 -16.51 31.59
CA ASN A 197 -18.72 -17.22 32.77
C ASN A 197 -18.37 -16.22 33.87
N PRO A 198 -19.21 -16.06 34.90
CA PRO A 198 -18.96 -15.09 35.98
C PRO A 198 -17.67 -15.37 36.77
N LYS A 199 -17.08 -16.54 36.64
CA LYS A 199 -15.82 -16.91 37.29
C LYS A 199 -14.56 -16.33 36.61
N ALA A 200 -14.66 -15.85 35.39
CA ALA A 200 -13.50 -15.21 34.73
C ALA A 200 -13.10 -13.88 35.42
N ASN A 201 -14.06 -13.18 36.01
CA ASN A 201 -13.79 -11.95 36.74
C ASN A 201 -13.12 -12.15 38.10
N GLU A 202 -13.17 -13.33 38.68
CA GLU A 202 -12.53 -13.62 39.97
C GLU A 202 -11.04 -13.97 39.84
N LEU A 203 -10.57 -14.29 38.67
CA LEU A 203 -9.16 -14.67 38.41
C LEU A 203 -8.23 -13.47 38.19
N PHE A 204 -8.77 -12.25 38.04
CA PHE A 204 -8.00 -11.04 37.74
C PHE A 204 -8.18 -9.92 38.81
N ASN A 205 -8.84 -10.22 39.93
CA ASN A 205 -8.82 -9.41 41.15
C ASN A 205 -7.93 -10.11 42.20
#